data_e668d7a06f1c16b5fe6453440b25857c
#
_entry.id   e668d7a06f1c16b5fe6453440b25857c
#
_cell.length_a   1.000
_cell.length_b   1.000
_cell.length_c   1.000
_cell.angle_alpha   90.00
_cell.angle_beta   90.00
_cell.angle_gamma   90.00
#
_symmetry.space_group_name_H-M   'P 1'
#
loop_
_entity.id
_entity.type
_entity.pdbx_description
1 polymer ?
#
loop_
_entity_poly.entity_id
_entity_poly.type
_entity_poly.pdbx_seq_one_letter_code
_entity_poly.pdbx_strand_id
1 'polypeptide(L)'
;MISKLRKKLIILFLIFTMSAFSVVLTLMGIYTVSRVRNSQTQYVNNLADSLLEQLQAGSSLDELDLTYYAKQSKCFVYVTDGKSQRDSGTLLGEKTAKLIEKIKEEANITSSQEYSSLNGIIETHIDSRFDYADRSWYGIHRIFSGNMQLEMVLICSGPNLVGILWRYCGWYPVIWLLLFATMYFMSRFLIAKALDPVGKSIQSQKEFVASASHELKAPLSVIQVNAETIHTGDSVRKQKTILEECSRMAGLIQSLLILETSDAGSWKLNIKEADVDTILIEEWYAFIETASKKKIRLEMDMEEHYPKLVCDKERISQTLSILIDNALSYSLAGTVIQLGARVEKKGIVFSVIDHGPGIPDSEKEKIFDRFYCGDPSRTDKNHYGLGLSIAQEIV
;
A
#
# COMPACT_ATOMS: atom_id res chain seq x y z
N MET A 1 -16.37 -5.01 -12.65
CA MET A 1 -15.04 -5.64 -12.64
C MET A 1 -14.18 -5.12 -11.47
N ILE A 2 -14.01 -3.82 -11.32
CA ILE A 2 -13.19 -3.17 -10.30
C ILE A 2 -13.62 -3.51 -8.86
N SER A 3 -14.92 -3.56 -8.56
CA SER A 3 -15.40 -3.93 -7.22
C SER A 3 -15.03 -5.37 -6.81
N LYS A 4 -15.04 -6.31 -7.76
CA LYS A 4 -14.58 -7.70 -7.52
C LYS A 4 -13.06 -7.76 -7.30
N LEU A 5 -12.29 -6.99 -8.09
CA LEU A 5 -10.83 -6.89 -7.94
C LEU A 5 -10.47 -6.29 -6.58
N ARG A 6 -11.13 -5.20 -6.18
CA ARG A 6 -10.96 -4.55 -4.88
C ARG A 6 -11.18 -5.53 -3.72
N LYS A 7 -12.27 -6.32 -3.74
CA LYS A 7 -12.54 -7.33 -2.71
C LYS A 7 -11.45 -8.40 -2.66
N LYS A 8 -11.00 -8.91 -3.82
CA LYS A 8 -9.93 -9.92 -3.88
C LYS A 8 -8.61 -9.39 -3.31
N LEU A 9 -8.22 -8.17 -3.66
CA LEU A 9 -7.00 -7.54 -3.16
C LEU A 9 -7.04 -7.32 -1.64
N ILE A 10 -8.18 -6.86 -1.10
CA ILE A 10 -8.36 -6.70 0.36
C ILE A 10 -8.20 -8.05 1.07
N ILE A 11 -8.85 -9.08 0.57
CA ILE A 11 -8.78 -10.42 1.16
C ILE A 11 -7.35 -10.97 1.11
N LEU A 12 -6.68 -10.87 -0.04
CA LEU A 12 -5.31 -11.35 -0.23
C LEU A 12 -4.32 -10.62 0.69
N PHE A 13 -4.44 -9.31 0.79
CA PHE A 13 -3.63 -8.49 1.69
C PHE A 13 -3.84 -8.87 3.17
N LEU A 14 -5.11 -9.05 3.57
CA LEU A 14 -5.44 -9.47 4.93
C LEU A 14 -4.89 -10.87 5.24
N ILE A 15 -5.06 -11.84 4.34
CA ILE A 15 -4.53 -13.18 4.54
C ILE A 15 -3.01 -13.12 4.73
N PHE A 16 -2.30 -12.42 3.85
CA PHE A 16 -0.84 -12.34 3.92
C PHE A 16 -0.35 -11.66 5.20
N THR A 17 -0.92 -10.49 5.55
CA THR A 17 -0.50 -9.74 6.74
C THR A 17 -0.86 -10.48 8.03
N MET A 18 -2.06 -11.08 8.11
CA MET A 18 -2.49 -11.80 9.31
C MET A 18 -1.76 -13.11 9.49
N SER A 19 -1.40 -13.84 8.42
CA SER A 19 -0.57 -15.04 8.51
C SER A 19 0.83 -14.71 9.03
N ALA A 20 1.48 -13.68 8.51
CA ALA A 20 2.77 -13.22 9.00
C ALA A 20 2.72 -12.83 10.50
N PHE A 21 1.66 -12.13 10.89
CA PHE A 21 1.47 -11.70 12.27
C PHE A 21 1.21 -12.90 13.22
N SER A 22 0.44 -13.88 12.77
CA SER A 22 0.18 -15.11 13.53
C SER A 22 1.47 -15.90 13.79
N VAL A 23 2.38 -15.96 12.81
CA VAL A 23 3.70 -16.59 12.99
C VAL A 23 4.51 -15.84 14.06
N VAL A 24 4.56 -14.51 14.02
CA VAL A 24 5.29 -13.69 15.01
C VAL A 24 4.73 -13.90 16.41
N LEU A 25 3.39 -13.88 16.58
CA LEU A 25 2.77 -14.11 17.89
C LEU A 25 3.04 -15.52 18.42
N THR A 26 3.04 -16.52 17.55
CA THR A 26 3.36 -17.90 17.91
C THR A 26 4.81 -18.03 18.39
N LEU A 27 5.76 -17.45 17.65
CA LEU A 27 7.18 -17.43 18.03
C LEU A 27 7.39 -16.68 19.36
N MET A 28 6.71 -15.57 19.55
CA MET A 28 6.75 -14.81 20.81
C MET A 28 6.17 -15.61 21.99
N GLY A 29 5.10 -16.38 21.76
CA GLY A 29 4.53 -17.30 22.75
C GLY A 29 5.52 -18.39 23.15
N ILE A 30 6.15 -19.05 22.17
CA ILE A 30 7.17 -20.08 22.40
C ILE A 30 8.36 -19.48 23.18
N TYR A 31 8.84 -18.29 22.77
CA TYR A 31 9.93 -17.61 23.46
C TYR A 31 9.57 -17.27 24.92
N THR A 32 8.35 -16.77 25.16
CA THR A 32 7.88 -16.43 26.51
C THR A 32 7.83 -17.66 27.42
N VAL A 33 7.28 -18.78 26.90
CA VAL A 33 7.24 -20.04 27.65
C VAL A 33 8.65 -20.56 27.96
N SER A 34 9.55 -20.52 26.97
CA SER A 34 10.94 -20.92 27.14
C SER A 34 11.66 -20.03 28.17
N ARG A 35 11.47 -18.72 28.11
CA ARG A 35 12.08 -17.78 29.07
C ARG A 35 11.60 -18.03 30.51
N VAL A 36 10.30 -18.22 30.70
CA VAL A 36 9.73 -18.51 32.04
C VAL A 36 10.29 -19.83 32.60
N ARG A 37 10.38 -20.87 31.76
CA ARG A 37 10.98 -22.12 32.14
C ARG A 37 12.44 -22.01 32.54
N ASN A 38 13.24 -21.31 31.72
CA ASN A 38 14.67 -21.15 32.00
C ASN A 38 14.91 -20.30 33.25
N SER A 39 14.14 -19.27 33.49
CA SER A 39 14.21 -18.44 34.68
C SER A 39 13.94 -19.28 35.95
N GLN A 40 13.01 -20.22 35.91
CA GLN A 40 12.74 -21.12 37.04
C GLN A 40 13.88 -22.09 37.27
N THR A 41 14.42 -22.69 36.22
CA THR A 41 15.58 -23.56 36.32
C THR A 41 16.76 -22.84 36.96
N GLN A 42 17.07 -21.63 36.50
CA GLN A 42 18.13 -20.82 37.09
C GLN A 42 17.88 -20.48 38.57
N TYR A 43 16.62 -20.15 38.90
CA TYR A 43 16.28 -19.83 40.29
C TYR A 43 16.54 -21.04 41.25
N VAL A 44 16.15 -22.25 40.82
CA VAL A 44 16.35 -23.45 41.61
C VAL A 44 17.84 -23.83 41.70
N ASN A 45 18.59 -23.66 40.61
CA ASN A 45 20.03 -23.87 40.61
C ASN A 45 20.74 -22.89 41.56
N ASN A 46 20.42 -21.61 41.50
CA ASN A 46 20.99 -20.62 42.42
C ASN A 46 20.65 -20.92 43.89
N LEU A 47 19.48 -21.46 44.15
CA LEU A 47 19.09 -21.93 45.49
C LEU A 47 19.95 -23.09 45.94
N ALA A 48 20.18 -24.07 45.07
CA ALA A 48 21.04 -25.21 45.39
C ALA A 48 22.50 -24.74 45.65
N ASP A 49 23.01 -23.82 44.83
CA ASP A 49 24.36 -23.28 44.99
C ASP A 49 24.50 -22.50 46.32
N SER A 50 23.51 -21.69 46.67
CA SER A 50 23.47 -20.96 47.95
C SER A 50 23.43 -21.88 49.16
N LEU A 51 22.69 -22.98 49.11
CA LEU A 51 22.67 -23.99 50.17
C LEU A 51 24.02 -24.69 50.29
N LEU A 52 24.66 -25.01 49.17
CA LEU A 52 25.97 -25.62 49.14
C LEU A 52 27.06 -24.71 49.77
N GLU A 53 27.07 -23.41 49.39
CA GLU A 53 28.01 -22.44 49.95
C GLU A 53 27.91 -22.37 51.48
N GLN A 54 26.70 -22.41 52.05
CA GLN A 54 26.52 -22.37 53.52
C GLN A 54 27.03 -23.64 54.15
N LEU A 55 26.82 -24.81 53.57
CA LEU A 55 27.35 -26.09 54.08
C LEU A 55 28.87 -26.13 53.99
N GLN A 56 29.48 -25.57 52.93
CA GLN A 56 30.94 -25.48 52.80
C GLN A 56 31.56 -24.49 53.77
N ALA A 57 30.82 -23.43 54.17
CA ALA A 57 31.27 -22.43 55.14
C ALA A 57 31.30 -23.00 56.59
N GLY A 58 30.97 -24.27 56.79
CA GLY A 58 31.07 -24.95 58.11
C GLY A 58 29.79 -24.97 58.91
N SER A 59 28.65 -24.60 58.33
CA SER A 59 27.32 -24.80 58.94
C SER A 59 26.97 -26.29 59.00
N SER A 60 26.58 -26.77 60.17
CA SER A 60 26.09 -28.14 60.29
C SER A 60 24.71 -28.29 59.62
N LEU A 61 24.37 -29.51 59.12
CA LEU A 61 23.03 -29.77 58.55
C LEU A 61 21.91 -29.40 59.54
N ASP A 62 22.21 -29.45 60.83
CA ASP A 62 21.27 -29.13 61.92
C ASP A 62 20.99 -27.64 62.09
N GLU A 63 21.89 -26.77 61.63
CA GLU A 63 21.78 -25.32 61.74
C GLU A 63 21.09 -24.70 60.51
N LEU A 64 20.90 -25.46 59.43
CA LEU A 64 20.23 -24.98 58.20
C LEU A 64 18.71 -24.91 58.40
N ASP A 65 18.18 -23.69 58.29
CA ASP A 65 16.71 -23.51 58.24
C ASP A 65 16.16 -23.77 56.85
N LEU A 66 16.04 -25.05 56.51
CA LEU A 66 15.45 -25.49 55.21
C LEU A 66 14.01 -25.00 55.02
N THR A 67 13.31 -24.73 56.14
CA THR A 67 11.92 -24.25 56.09
C THR A 67 11.85 -22.82 55.57
N TYR A 68 12.84 -21.98 55.87
CA TYR A 68 12.95 -20.62 55.31
C TYR A 68 13.10 -20.67 53.82
N TYR A 69 13.99 -21.48 53.28
CA TYR A 69 14.24 -21.64 51.86
C TYR A 69 13.01 -22.23 51.14
N ALA A 70 12.36 -23.20 51.72
CA ALA A 70 11.15 -23.79 51.17
C ALA A 70 9.99 -22.78 51.05
N LYS A 71 9.79 -21.94 52.06
CA LYS A 71 8.75 -20.90 52.04
C LYS A 71 9.02 -19.81 50.97
N GLN A 72 10.27 -19.40 50.88
CA GLN A 72 10.66 -18.33 49.94
C GLN A 72 10.62 -18.82 48.48
N SER A 73 11.07 -20.06 48.22
CA SER A 73 11.21 -20.64 46.90
C SER A 73 9.97 -21.40 46.42
N LYS A 74 9.08 -21.77 47.35
CA LYS A 74 7.98 -22.74 47.11
C LYS A 74 8.49 -24.05 46.58
N CYS A 75 9.72 -24.40 46.93
CA CYS A 75 10.36 -25.66 46.59
C CYS A 75 10.47 -26.53 47.85
N PHE A 76 10.35 -27.84 47.67
CA PHE A 76 10.73 -28.79 48.71
C PHE A 76 12.24 -29.02 48.61
N VAL A 77 12.93 -28.97 49.73
CA VAL A 77 14.37 -29.18 49.83
C VAL A 77 14.62 -30.40 50.71
N TYR A 78 15.38 -31.35 50.20
CA TYR A 78 15.86 -32.55 50.92
C TYR A 78 17.38 -32.57 50.80
N VAL A 79 18.05 -32.76 51.94
CA VAL A 79 19.51 -32.85 52.00
C VAL A 79 19.88 -34.01 52.95
N THR A 80 20.87 -34.82 52.55
CA THR A 80 21.43 -35.89 53.40
C THR A 80 22.95 -35.99 53.22
N ASP A 81 23.65 -36.29 54.32
CA ASP A 81 25.09 -36.57 54.33
C ASP A 81 25.39 -38.06 54.47
N GLY A 82 24.36 -38.92 54.29
CA GLY A 82 24.46 -40.36 54.47
C GLY A 82 24.37 -40.85 55.94
N LYS A 83 24.52 -39.94 56.93
CA LYS A 83 24.38 -40.18 58.35
C LYS A 83 23.13 -39.55 58.94
N SER A 84 22.89 -38.32 58.52
CA SER A 84 21.73 -37.54 58.90
C SER A 84 20.93 -37.13 57.64
N GLN A 85 19.63 -36.97 57.80
CA GLN A 85 18.76 -36.51 56.72
C GLN A 85 17.87 -35.38 57.26
N ARG A 86 17.71 -34.36 56.44
CA ARG A 86 16.82 -33.24 56.75
C ARG A 86 15.97 -32.89 55.57
N ASP A 87 14.75 -32.50 55.82
CA ASP A 87 13.87 -31.95 54.82
C ASP A 87 13.23 -30.64 55.30
N SER A 88 12.71 -29.88 54.37
CA SER A 88 12.09 -28.59 54.61
C SER A 88 10.68 -28.65 55.20
N GLY A 89 10.23 -29.88 55.62
CA GLY A 89 8.88 -30.09 56.12
C GLY A 89 7.83 -30.23 55.01
N THR A 90 6.63 -30.62 55.41
CA THR A 90 5.59 -31.07 54.49
C THR A 90 5.03 -30.02 53.57
N LEU A 91 5.48 -29.96 52.33
CA LEU A 91 4.72 -29.39 51.23
C LEU A 91 3.71 -30.40 50.67
N LEU A 92 3.93 -31.72 50.81
CA LEU A 92 3.21 -32.80 50.10
C LEU A 92 2.88 -34.06 50.92
N GLY A 93 3.30 -34.16 52.18
CA GLY A 93 3.05 -35.35 53.01
C GLY A 93 3.63 -36.63 52.41
N GLU A 94 2.87 -37.74 52.45
CA GLU A 94 3.29 -39.04 51.89
C GLU A 94 3.70 -39.03 50.43
N LYS A 95 3.28 -38.01 49.67
CA LYS A 95 3.63 -37.84 48.25
C LYS A 95 5.08 -37.43 48.05
N THR A 96 5.71 -36.81 49.06
CA THR A 96 7.10 -36.32 48.95
C THR A 96 8.10 -37.45 48.79
N ALA A 97 7.93 -38.55 49.57
CA ALA A 97 8.78 -39.72 49.45
C ALA A 97 8.75 -40.35 48.05
N LYS A 98 7.57 -40.47 47.47
CA LYS A 98 7.38 -41.01 46.10
C LYS A 98 7.97 -40.08 45.01
N LEU A 99 7.94 -38.75 45.23
CA LEU A 99 8.54 -37.78 44.31
C LEU A 99 10.07 -37.84 44.38
N ILE A 100 10.65 -37.96 45.56
CA ILE A 100 12.09 -38.14 45.75
C ILE A 100 12.56 -39.43 45.08
N GLU A 101 11.85 -40.51 45.30
CA GLU A 101 12.15 -41.81 44.68
C GLU A 101 12.10 -41.74 43.15
N LYS A 102 11.06 -41.10 42.61
CA LYS A 102 10.94 -40.91 41.19
C LYS A 102 12.06 -40.04 40.56
N ILE A 103 12.50 -38.98 41.26
CA ILE A 103 13.66 -38.17 40.81
C ILE A 103 14.94 -39.01 40.85
N LYS A 104 15.13 -39.85 41.88
CA LYS A 104 16.28 -40.74 41.99
C LYS A 104 16.24 -41.83 40.91
N GLU A 105 15.08 -42.36 40.56
CA GLU A 105 14.91 -43.29 39.44
C GLU A 105 15.24 -42.66 38.10
N GLU A 106 14.70 -41.50 37.81
CA GLU A 106 15.00 -40.79 36.58
C GLU A 106 16.47 -40.33 36.50
N ALA A 107 17.07 -40.03 37.64
CA ALA A 107 18.48 -39.72 37.77
C ALA A 107 19.39 -40.90 37.38
N ASN A 108 18.97 -42.12 37.71
CA ASN A 108 19.71 -43.33 37.33
C ASN A 108 19.59 -43.69 35.83
N ILE A 109 18.55 -43.17 35.16
CA ILE A 109 18.26 -43.45 33.74
C ILE A 109 18.92 -42.38 32.84
N THR A 110 19.06 -41.14 33.34
CA THR A 110 19.60 -40.02 32.57
C THR A 110 21.10 -39.92 32.79
N SER A 111 21.91 -39.92 31.74
CA SER A 111 23.36 -39.78 31.81
C SER A 111 23.77 -38.60 32.68
N SER A 112 24.41 -38.89 33.84
CA SER A 112 24.98 -37.90 34.74
C SER A 112 26.04 -37.06 34.02
N GLN A 113 25.88 -35.74 34.01
CA GLN A 113 26.97 -34.82 33.66
C GLN A 113 27.84 -34.67 34.90
N GLU A 114 29.03 -35.24 34.87
CA GLU A 114 30.05 -35.04 35.91
C GLU A 114 30.71 -33.67 35.68
N TYR A 115 30.53 -32.77 36.64
CA TYR A 115 31.28 -31.54 36.70
C TYR A 115 32.39 -31.64 37.74
N SER A 116 33.66 -31.59 37.35
CA SER A 116 34.76 -31.46 38.28
C SER A 116 34.87 -30.01 38.77
N SER A 117 34.62 -29.74 40.04
CA SER A 117 34.88 -28.43 40.61
C SER A 117 36.38 -28.24 40.90
N LEU A 118 36.82 -26.96 40.93
CA LEU A 118 38.21 -26.54 41.18
C LEU A 118 38.80 -27.03 42.54
N ASN A 119 38.01 -27.60 43.44
CA ASN A 119 38.37 -28.05 44.77
C ASN A 119 38.39 -29.57 44.98
N GLY A 120 38.37 -30.36 43.90
CA GLY A 120 38.42 -31.81 44.00
C GLY A 120 37.11 -32.48 44.48
N ILE A 121 36.00 -31.76 44.45
CA ILE A 121 34.66 -32.26 44.73
C ILE A 121 34.04 -32.70 43.41
N ILE A 122 33.63 -33.95 43.31
CA ILE A 122 32.88 -34.41 42.12
C ILE A 122 31.42 -34.08 42.36
N GLU A 123 30.86 -33.24 41.49
CA GLU A 123 29.44 -32.92 41.49
C GLU A 123 28.74 -33.68 40.37
N THR A 124 27.72 -34.44 40.71
CA THR A 124 26.82 -35.04 39.74
C THR A 124 25.51 -34.25 39.76
N HIS A 125 25.21 -33.61 38.65
CA HIS A 125 24.03 -32.76 38.54
C HIS A 125 23.01 -33.39 37.55
N ILE A 126 21.80 -33.58 38.02
CA ILE A 126 20.71 -34.11 37.20
C ILE A 126 19.48 -33.25 37.33
N ASP A 127 19.08 -32.68 36.22
CA ASP A 127 17.83 -31.93 36.08
C ASP A 127 16.75 -32.85 35.53
N SER A 128 15.68 -33.07 36.29
CA SER A 128 14.54 -33.86 35.83
C SER A 128 13.25 -33.04 35.81
N ARG A 129 12.44 -33.30 34.81
CA ARG A 129 11.08 -32.75 34.70
C ARG A 129 10.12 -33.90 34.54
N PHE A 130 9.13 -33.96 35.40
CA PHE A 130 8.16 -35.04 35.41
C PHE A 130 6.76 -34.54 35.76
N ASP A 131 5.76 -35.23 35.29
CA ASP A 131 4.36 -34.98 35.62
C ASP A 131 3.88 -35.96 36.69
N TYR A 132 3.35 -35.42 37.78
CA TYR A 132 2.80 -36.20 38.86
C TYR A 132 1.54 -35.53 39.42
N ALA A 133 0.45 -36.28 39.56
CA ALA A 133 -0.82 -35.83 40.13
C ALA A 133 -1.36 -34.54 39.43
N ASP A 134 -1.42 -34.56 38.08
CA ASP A 134 -1.87 -33.45 37.22
C ASP A 134 -1.07 -32.14 37.33
N ARG A 135 0.15 -32.23 37.85
CA ARG A 135 1.06 -31.07 37.90
C ARG A 135 2.43 -31.46 37.36
N SER A 136 3.02 -30.50 36.67
CA SER A 136 4.42 -30.61 36.25
C SER A 136 5.32 -30.24 37.42
N TRP A 137 6.34 -31.04 37.63
CA TRP A 137 7.34 -30.87 38.68
C TRP A 137 8.70 -30.70 38.03
N TYR A 138 9.54 -29.89 38.66
CA TYR A 138 10.93 -29.73 38.32
C TYR A 138 11.77 -30.16 39.50
N GLY A 139 12.67 -31.12 39.31
CA GLY A 139 13.55 -31.65 40.34
C GLY A 139 14.99 -31.49 39.94
N ILE A 140 15.82 -31.11 40.90
CA ILE A 140 17.28 -31.14 40.78
C ILE A 140 17.79 -32.14 41.78
N HIS A 141 18.62 -33.07 41.31
CA HIS A 141 19.34 -34.01 42.13
C HIS A 141 20.83 -33.73 41.96
N ARG A 142 21.51 -33.40 43.07
CA ARG A 142 22.95 -33.15 43.09
C ARG A 142 23.60 -34.05 44.13
N ILE A 143 24.69 -34.70 43.72
CA ILE A 143 25.52 -35.52 44.60
C ILE A 143 26.90 -34.92 44.62
N PHE A 144 27.38 -34.60 45.79
CA PHE A 144 28.72 -34.08 46.02
C PHE A 144 29.58 -35.17 46.68
N SER A 145 30.64 -35.61 45.97
CA SER A 145 31.59 -36.58 46.47
C SER A 145 32.90 -35.89 46.84
N GLY A 146 33.18 -35.75 48.12
CA GLY A 146 34.40 -35.17 48.66
C GLY A 146 34.66 -35.75 50.07
N ASN A 147 35.12 -34.94 51.00
CA ASN A 147 35.30 -35.34 52.40
C ASN A 147 33.96 -35.70 53.11
N MET A 148 32.84 -35.24 52.59
CA MET A 148 31.47 -35.65 52.95
C MET A 148 30.73 -36.01 51.67
N GLN A 149 29.99 -37.13 51.68
CA GLN A 149 29.00 -37.41 50.63
C GLN A 149 27.73 -36.65 50.99
N LEU A 150 27.45 -35.61 50.19
CA LEU A 150 26.23 -34.80 50.34
C LEU A 150 25.30 -35.07 49.15
N GLU A 151 24.11 -35.49 49.45
CA GLU A 151 23.05 -35.63 48.44
C GLU A 151 21.97 -34.56 48.68
N MET A 152 21.64 -33.79 47.66
CA MET A 152 20.64 -32.74 47.71
C MET A 152 19.58 -32.97 46.63
N VAL A 153 18.32 -32.94 47.04
CA VAL A 153 17.16 -33.02 46.12
C VAL A 153 16.27 -31.82 46.32
N LEU A 154 16.13 -31.01 45.31
CA LEU A 154 15.19 -29.90 45.28
C LEU A 154 14.03 -30.25 44.37
N ILE A 155 12.80 -30.05 44.83
CA ILE A 155 11.59 -30.32 44.08
C ILE A 155 10.73 -29.07 44.08
N CYS A 156 10.49 -28.50 42.91
CA CYS A 156 9.65 -27.34 42.77
C CYS A 156 8.44 -27.62 41.90
N SER A 157 7.29 -27.09 42.30
CA SER A 157 6.12 -27.15 41.43
C SER A 157 6.40 -26.34 40.17
N GLY A 158 6.47 -27.01 39.04
CA GLY A 158 6.55 -26.36 37.72
C GLY A 158 5.30 -25.51 37.44
N PRO A 159 5.41 -24.45 36.73
CA PRO A 159 4.23 -23.66 36.33
C PRO A 159 3.40 -24.47 35.36
N ASN A 160 2.10 -24.54 35.62
CA ASN A 160 1.15 -25.10 34.67
C ASN A 160 1.26 -24.35 33.33
N LEU A 161 1.57 -25.03 32.23
CA LEU A 161 1.69 -24.47 30.91
C LEU A 161 0.45 -23.61 30.52
N VAL A 162 -0.72 -24.10 30.88
CA VAL A 162 -1.99 -23.40 30.65
C VAL A 162 -2.00 -22.09 31.45
N GLY A 163 -1.53 -22.09 32.70
CA GLY A 163 -1.43 -20.86 33.52
C GLY A 163 -0.45 -19.84 32.95
N ILE A 164 0.70 -20.29 32.44
CA ILE A 164 1.67 -19.40 31.75
C ILE A 164 1.03 -18.81 30.52
N LEU A 165 0.43 -19.65 29.66
CA LEU A 165 -0.21 -19.18 28.42
C LEU A 165 -1.32 -18.16 28.72
N TRP A 166 -2.19 -18.44 29.69
CA TRP A 166 -3.25 -17.48 30.07
C TRP A 166 -2.68 -16.18 30.64
N ARG A 167 -1.67 -16.25 31.48
CA ARG A 167 -1.12 -15.07 32.15
C ARG A 167 -0.33 -14.16 31.21
N TYR A 168 0.45 -14.73 30.30
CA TYR A 168 1.34 -13.96 29.40
C TYR A 168 0.80 -13.81 27.99
N CYS A 169 0.03 -14.78 27.49
CA CYS A 169 -0.48 -14.80 26.14
C CYS A 169 -1.98 -14.54 26.05
N GLY A 170 -2.68 -14.41 27.18
CA GLY A 170 -4.15 -14.18 27.20
C GLY A 170 -4.60 -12.93 26.47
N TRP A 171 -3.73 -11.93 26.33
CA TRP A 171 -3.99 -10.70 25.58
C TRP A 171 -3.76 -10.83 24.08
N TYR A 172 -3.11 -11.90 23.59
CA TYR A 172 -2.81 -12.07 22.17
C TYR A 172 -4.05 -12.11 21.27
N PRO A 173 -5.16 -12.76 21.63
CA PRO A 173 -6.39 -12.69 20.83
C PRO A 173 -6.94 -11.27 20.69
N VAL A 174 -6.87 -10.45 21.76
CA VAL A 174 -7.32 -9.06 21.73
C VAL A 174 -6.43 -8.23 20.82
N ILE A 175 -5.11 -8.36 20.94
CA ILE A 175 -4.14 -7.70 20.08
C ILE A 175 -4.35 -8.10 18.62
N TRP A 176 -4.55 -9.40 18.37
CA TRP A 176 -4.79 -9.94 17.03
C TRP A 176 -6.07 -9.36 16.42
N LEU A 177 -7.15 -9.24 17.19
CA LEU A 177 -8.43 -8.68 16.75
C LEU A 177 -8.32 -7.16 16.45
N LEU A 178 -7.61 -6.40 17.30
CA LEU A 178 -7.35 -4.99 17.07
C LEU A 178 -6.52 -4.77 15.79
N LEU A 179 -5.48 -5.58 15.60
CA LEU A 179 -4.66 -5.54 14.38
C LEU A 179 -5.45 -5.92 13.14
N PHE A 180 -6.30 -6.93 13.23
CA PHE A 180 -7.20 -7.28 12.14
C PHE A 180 -8.12 -6.12 11.77
N ALA A 181 -8.73 -5.46 12.75
CA ALA A 181 -9.61 -4.32 12.51
C ALA A 181 -8.84 -3.14 11.85
N THR A 182 -7.68 -2.77 12.41
CA THR A 182 -6.86 -1.69 11.85
C THR A 182 -6.39 -1.99 10.43
N MET A 183 -5.89 -3.20 10.17
CA MET A 183 -5.46 -3.63 8.84
C MET A 183 -6.61 -3.71 7.84
N TYR A 184 -7.81 -4.13 8.28
CA TYR A 184 -9.01 -4.12 7.42
C TYR A 184 -9.37 -2.70 6.98
N PHE A 185 -9.46 -1.75 7.92
CA PHE A 185 -9.78 -0.36 7.59
C PHE A 185 -8.71 0.30 6.73
N MET A 186 -7.44 0.08 7.08
CA MET A 186 -6.30 0.62 6.32
C MET A 186 -6.24 0.06 4.90
N SER A 187 -6.42 -1.25 4.74
CA SER A 187 -6.47 -1.91 3.43
C SER A 187 -7.62 -1.38 2.58
N ARG A 188 -8.81 -1.24 3.19
CA ARG A 188 -9.98 -0.68 2.51
C ARG A 188 -9.72 0.75 2.02
N PHE A 189 -9.10 1.58 2.86
CA PHE A 189 -8.78 2.97 2.52
C PHE A 189 -7.72 3.07 1.40
N LEU A 190 -6.60 2.37 1.55
CA LEU A 190 -5.50 2.41 0.58
C LEU A 190 -5.91 1.86 -0.78
N ILE A 191 -6.56 0.71 -0.81
CA ILE A 191 -6.99 0.08 -2.05
C ILE A 191 -8.09 0.91 -2.73
N ALA A 192 -8.98 1.56 -1.95
CA ALA A 192 -9.95 2.50 -2.51
C ALA A 192 -9.23 3.64 -3.20
N LYS A 193 -8.33 4.33 -2.50
CA LYS A 193 -7.60 5.48 -3.02
C LYS A 193 -6.73 5.14 -4.24
N ALA A 194 -6.13 3.94 -4.27
CA ALA A 194 -5.32 3.49 -5.38
C ALA A 194 -6.13 3.08 -6.63
N LEU A 195 -7.32 2.49 -6.44
CA LEU A 195 -8.14 1.98 -7.55
C LEU A 195 -9.17 2.99 -8.09
N ASP A 196 -9.52 4.02 -7.33
CA ASP A 196 -10.49 5.03 -7.78
C ASP A 196 -10.02 5.78 -9.06
N PRO A 197 -8.74 6.23 -9.17
CA PRO A 197 -8.25 6.85 -10.41
C PRO A 197 -8.26 5.86 -11.60
N VAL A 198 -7.88 4.60 -11.37
CA VAL A 198 -7.93 3.56 -12.42
C VAL A 198 -9.38 3.32 -12.89
N GLY A 199 -10.31 3.34 -11.93
CA GLY A 199 -11.74 3.21 -12.24
C GLY A 199 -12.26 4.35 -13.12
N LYS A 200 -11.90 5.57 -12.80
CA LYS A 200 -12.25 6.77 -13.59
C LYS A 200 -11.63 6.72 -14.98
N SER A 201 -10.35 6.35 -15.08
CA SER A 201 -9.65 6.23 -16.37
C SER A 201 -10.32 5.18 -17.28
N ILE A 202 -10.65 3.98 -16.77
CA ILE A 202 -11.35 2.95 -17.56
C ILE A 202 -12.76 3.44 -17.99
N GLN A 203 -13.45 4.17 -17.12
CA GLN A 203 -14.77 4.70 -17.45
C GLN A 203 -14.67 5.76 -18.55
N SER A 204 -13.75 6.72 -18.40
CA SER A 204 -13.47 7.75 -19.41
C SER A 204 -13.09 7.14 -20.78
N GLN A 205 -12.24 6.09 -20.76
CA GLN A 205 -11.88 5.36 -22.00
C GLN A 205 -13.08 4.70 -22.67
N LYS A 206 -14.00 4.13 -21.89
CA LYS A 206 -15.23 3.54 -22.46
C LYS A 206 -16.15 4.60 -23.09
N GLU A 207 -16.32 5.70 -22.39
CA GLU A 207 -17.13 6.84 -22.88
C GLU A 207 -16.52 7.42 -24.14
N PHE A 208 -15.19 7.58 -24.18
CA PHE A 208 -14.45 8.00 -25.36
C PHE A 208 -14.69 7.09 -26.56
N VAL A 209 -14.54 5.76 -26.42
CA VAL A 209 -14.77 4.80 -27.51
C VAL A 209 -16.24 4.80 -27.97
N ALA A 210 -17.18 4.93 -27.04
CA ALA A 210 -18.59 5.01 -27.37
C ALA A 210 -18.92 6.28 -28.17
N SER A 211 -18.45 7.45 -27.70
CA SER A 211 -18.64 8.74 -28.38
C SER A 211 -17.98 8.76 -29.76
N ALA A 212 -16.73 8.29 -29.88
CA ALA A 212 -16.05 8.18 -31.18
C ALA A 212 -16.82 7.31 -32.16
N SER A 213 -17.39 6.19 -31.71
CA SER A 213 -18.19 5.31 -32.55
C SER A 213 -19.48 5.98 -33.03
N HIS A 214 -20.13 6.76 -32.18
CA HIS A 214 -21.33 7.53 -32.55
C HIS A 214 -21.01 8.63 -33.55
N GLU A 215 -19.94 9.38 -33.33
CA GLU A 215 -19.52 10.48 -34.20
C GLU A 215 -19.00 10.01 -35.58
N LEU A 216 -18.47 8.79 -35.67
CA LEU A 216 -18.09 8.17 -36.95
C LEU A 216 -19.28 7.59 -37.70
N LYS A 217 -20.30 7.09 -37.01
CA LYS A 217 -21.45 6.46 -37.64
C LYS A 217 -22.35 7.44 -38.44
N ALA A 218 -22.51 8.65 -37.92
CA ALA A 218 -23.35 9.67 -38.53
C ALA A 218 -22.86 10.08 -39.96
N PRO A 219 -21.59 10.55 -40.13
CA PRO A 219 -21.06 10.91 -41.46
C PRO A 219 -21.03 9.69 -42.40
N LEU A 220 -20.70 8.50 -41.87
CA LEU A 220 -20.69 7.29 -42.68
C LEU A 220 -22.08 6.99 -43.27
N SER A 221 -23.14 7.16 -42.48
CA SER A 221 -24.51 7.00 -42.97
C SER A 221 -24.88 8.03 -44.07
N VAL A 222 -24.43 9.28 -43.89
CA VAL A 222 -24.63 10.36 -44.92
C VAL A 222 -23.89 10.01 -46.20
N ILE A 223 -22.64 9.56 -46.11
CA ILE A 223 -21.86 9.09 -47.29
C ILE A 223 -22.58 7.95 -47.98
N GLN A 224 -23.02 6.93 -47.25
CA GLN A 224 -23.69 5.77 -47.77
C GLN A 224 -24.97 6.16 -48.54
N VAL A 225 -25.86 6.95 -47.94
CA VAL A 225 -27.11 7.37 -48.56
C VAL A 225 -26.86 8.19 -49.84
N ASN A 226 -25.90 9.14 -49.83
CA ASN A 226 -25.56 9.92 -51.01
C ASN A 226 -24.89 9.07 -52.11
N ALA A 227 -24.07 8.09 -51.73
CA ALA A 227 -23.43 7.18 -52.68
C ALA A 227 -24.47 6.25 -53.34
N GLU A 228 -25.40 5.65 -52.59
CA GLU A 228 -26.47 4.80 -53.10
C GLU A 228 -27.41 5.56 -54.06
N THR A 229 -27.64 6.83 -53.81
CA THR A 229 -28.55 7.66 -54.58
C THR A 229 -27.84 8.59 -55.60
N ILE A 230 -26.56 8.39 -55.87
CA ILE A 230 -25.74 9.33 -56.67
C ILE A 230 -26.25 9.48 -58.08
N HIS A 231 -26.86 8.46 -58.66
CA HIS A 231 -27.44 8.46 -60.01
C HIS A 231 -28.84 9.09 -60.07
N THR A 232 -29.45 9.41 -58.93
CA THR A 232 -30.79 9.98 -58.85
C THR A 232 -30.71 11.44 -58.35
N GLY A 233 -31.00 12.43 -59.22
CA GLY A 233 -31.00 13.86 -58.87
C GLY A 233 -29.64 14.52 -59.07
N ASP A 234 -29.33 15.54 -58.23
CA ASP A 234 -28.10 16.36 -58.33
C ASP A 234 -26.85 15.58 -57.88
N SER A 235 -26.20 14.90 -58.83
CA SER A 235 -25.00 14.09 -58.59
C SER A 235 -23.81 14.94 -58.10
N VAL A 236 -23.66 16.16 -58.59
CA VAL A 236 -22.55 17.07 -58.18
C VAL A 236 -22.69 17.47 -56.73
N ARG A 237 -23.89 17.82 -56.27
CA ARG A 237 -24.15 18.14 -54.86
C ARG A 237 -23.90 16.94 -53.96
N LYS A 238 -24.33 15.76 -54.35
CA LYS A 238 -24.10 14.52 -53.57
C LYS A 238 -22.64 14.14 -53.48
N GLN A 239 -21.90 14.28 -54.60
CA GLN A 239 -20.44 14.07 -54.59
C GLN A 239 -19.74 15.04 -53.65
N LYS A 240 -20.13 16.36 -53.67
CA LYS A 240 -19.59 17.37 -52.78
C LYS A 240 -19.86 17.01 -51.32
N THR A 241 -21.09 16.60 -50.99
CA THR A 241 -21.44 16.20 -49.61
C THR A 241 -20.61 14.97 -49.15
N ILE A 242 -20.39 13.99 -50.02
CA ILE A 242 -19.56 12.83 -49.73
C ILE A 242 -18.11 13.27 -49.40
N LEU A 243 -17.54 14.14 -50.23
CA LEU A 243 -16.16 14.67 -50.00
C LEU A 243 -16.04 15.49 -48.70
N GLU A 244 -17.04 16.30 -48.40
CA GLU A 244 -17.10 17.07 -47.13
C GLU A 244 -17.14 16.14 -45.94
N GLU A 245 -17.99 15.10 -45.95
CA GLU A 245 -18.07 14.12 -44.83
C GLU A 245 -16.82 13.23 -44.72
N CYS A 246 -16.18 12.87 -45.85
CA CYS A 246 -14.88 12.18 -45.82
C CYS A 246 -13.79 13.04 -45.16
N SER A 247 -13.71 14.32 -45.56
CA SER A 247 -12.74 15.26 -44.94
C SER A 247 -12.98 15.43 -43.44
N ARG A 248 -14.26 15.52 -43.05
CA ARG A 248 -14.68 15.62 -41.67
C ARG A 248 -14.27 14.38 -40.87
N MET A 249 -14.51 13.18 -41.39
CA MET A 249 -14.06 11.95 -40.76
C MET A 249 -12.54 11.86 -40.59
N ALA A 250 -11.79 12.28 -41.63
CA ALA A 250 -10.33 12.31 -41.56
C ALA A 250 -9.84 13.23 -40.42
N GLY A 251 -10.44 14.42 -40.27
CA GLY A 251 -10.13 15.33 -39.15
C GLY A 251 -10.44 14.75 -37.79
N LEU A 252 -11.60 14.03 -37.65
CA LEU A 252 -11.93 13.34 -36.42
C LEU A 252 -10.91 12.26 -36.08
N ILE A 253 -10.56 11.40 -37.06
CA ILE A 253 -9.57 10.34 -36.86
C ILE A 253 -8.22 10.92 -36.44
N GLN A 254 -7.79 12.03 -37.08
CA GLN A 254 -6.54 12.68 -36.70
C GLN A 254 -6.58 13.23 -35.28
N SER A 255 -7.68 13.81 -34.84
CA SER A 255 -7.90 14.28 -33.48
C SER A 255 -7.83 13.13 -32.46
N LEU A 256 -8.44 11.97 -32.79
CA LEU A 256 -8.38 10.78 -31.96
C LEU A 256 -6.95 10.22 -31.83
N LEU A 257 -6.18 10.19 -32.94
CA LEU A 257 -4.79 9.73 -32.92
C LEU A 257 -3.88 10.64 -32.07
N ILE A 258 -4.13 11.96 -32.10
CA ILE A 258 -3.40 12.90 -31.27
C ILE A 258 -3.64 12.60 -29.77
N LEU A 259 -4.87 12.38 -29.36
CA LEU A 259 -5.22 12.07 -27.99
C LEU A 259 -4.65 10.70 -27.52
N GLU A 260 -4.71 9.68 -28.38
CA GLU A 260 -4.12 8.37 -28.11
C GLU A 260 -2.59 8.44 -27.91
N THR A 261 -1.89 9.21 -28.76
CA THR A 261 -0.44 9.35 -28.67
C THR A 261 -0.02 10.14 -27.43
N SER A 262 -0.84 11.09 -26.98
CA SER A 262 -0.66 11.81 -25.73
C SER A 262 -0.81 10.89 -24.50
N ASP A 263 -1.91 10.16 -24.43
CA ASP A 263 -2.19 9.21 -23.34
C ASP A 263 -1.06 8.17 -23.17
N ALA A 264 -0.45 7.76 -24.28
CA ALA A 264 0.68 6.82 -24.28
C ALA A 264 2.02 7.47 -23.84
N GLY A 265 2.08 8.78 -23.61
CA GLY A 265 3.32 9.51 -23.32
C GLY A 265 4.36 9.41 -24.44
N SER A 266 3.91 9.11 -25.66
CA SER A 266 4.79 8.80 -26.79
C SER A 266 5.01 9.99 -27.73
N TRP A 267 4.61 11.20 -27.34
CA TRP A 267 4.83 12.39 -28.15
C TRP A 267 6.31 12.70 -28.32
N LYS A 268 6.78 12.66 -29.55
CA LYS A 268 8.09 13.16 -29.93
C LYS A 268 7.94 14.65 -30.28
N LEU A 269 8.21 15.51 -29.32
CA LEU A 269 8.21 16.94 -29.53
C LEU A 269 9.41 17.33 -30.40
N ASN A 270 9.16 18.16 -31.41
CA ASN A 270 10.18 18.78 -32.29
C ASN A 270 10.54 20.17 -31.77
N ILE A 271 11.24 20.18 -30.62
CA ILE A 271 11.57 21.45 -29.95
C ILE A 271 12.68 22.17 -30.69
N LYS A 272 12.41 23.36 -31.16
CA LYS A 272 13.33 24.25 -31.86
C LYS A 272 13.07 25.71 -31.46
N GLU A 273 14.02 26.59 -31.81
CA GLU A 273 13.80 28.02 -31.71
C GLU A 273 12.75 28.44 -32.73
N ALA A 274 11.77 29.20 -32.29
CA ALA A 274 10.71 29.75 -33.10
C ALA A 274 10.50 31.26 -32.80
N ASP A 275 10.12 32.00 -33.79
CA ASP A 275 9.77 33.40 -33.65
C ASP A 275 8.27 33.53 -33.37
N VAL A 276 7.93 34.18 -32.27
CA VAL A 276 6.54 34.37 -31.81
C VAL A 276 5.71 35.14 -32.82
N ASP A 277 6.31 36.19 -33.40
CA ASP A 277 5.67 37.00 -34.46
C ASP A 277 5.26 36.13 -35.65
N THR A 278 6.15 35.23 -36.08
CA THR A 278 5.88 34.33 -37.21
C THR A 278 4.71 33.43 -36.90
N ILE A 279 4.63 32.87 -35.69
CA ILE A 279 3.52 32.00 -35.27
C ILE A 279 2.20 32.79 -35.31
N LEU A 280 2.15 33.97 -34.71
CA LEU A 280 0.93 34.78 -34.67
C LEU A 280 0.47 35.20 -36.07
N ILE A 281 1.41 35.65 -36.93
CA ILE A 281 1.12 36.07 -38.27
C ILE A 281 0.61 34.93 -39.16
N GLU A 282 1.23 33.77 -39.09
CA GLU A 282 0.80 32.58 -39.84
C GLU A 282 -0.62 32.19 -39.45
N GLU A 283 -0.95 32.13 -38.15
CA GLU A 283 -2.29 31.81 -37.67
C GLU A 283 -3.32 32.90 -38.06
N TRP A 284 -2.95 34.15 -37.96
CA TRP A 284 -3.83 35.24 -38.39
C TRP A 284 -4.17 35.14 -39.90
N TYR A 285 -3.16 34.87 -40.74
CA TYR A 285 -3.40 34.68 -42.17
C TYR A 285 -4.26 33.46 -42.48
N ALA A 286 -4.09 32.38 -41.73
CA ALA A 286 -4.87 31.16 -41.90
C ALA A 286 -6.37 31.38 -41.65
N PHE A 287 -6.72 32.29 -40.73
CA PHE A 287 -8.12 32.45 -40.31
C PHE A 287 -8.79 33.75 -40.77
N ILE A 288 -8.06 34.73 -41.29
CA ILE A 288 -8.63 36.03 -41.65
C ILE A 288 -9.76 35.94 -42.69
N GLU A 289 -9.63 35.06 -43.69
CA GLU A 289 -10.67 34.86 -44.68
C GLU A 289 -11.94 34.23 -44.08
N THR A 290 -11.77 33.24 -43.20
CA THR A 290 -12.86 32.57 -42.50
C THR A 290 -13.59 33.52 -41.55
N ALA A 291 -12.85 34.37 -40.84
CA ALA A 291 -13.39 35.42 -39.98
C ALA A 291 -14.20 36.44 -40.80
N SER A 292 -13.66 36.87 -41.94
CA SER A 292 -14.34 37.79 -42.85
C SER A 292 -15.66 37.24 -43.40
N LYS A 293 -15.69 35.94 -43.78
CA LYS A 293 -16.92 35.27 -44.23
C LYS A 293 -17.99 35.22 -43.14
N LYS A 294 -17.57 35.10 -41.89
CA LYS A 294 -18.46 35.13 -40.69
C LYS A 294 -18.78 36.54 -40.23
N LYS A 295 -18.26 37.57 -40.90
CA LYS A 295 -18.38 39.01 -40.53
C LYS A 295 -17.82 39.30 -39.14
N ILE A 296 -16.73 38.63 -38.76
CA ILE A 296 -15.99 38.81 -37.51
C ILE A 296 -14.64 39.45 -37.88
N ARG A 297 -14.20 40.45 -37.12
CA ARG A 297 -12.88 41.04 -37.28
C ARG A 297 -11.86 40.28 -36.48
N LEU A 298 -10.78 39.86 -37.11
CA LEU A 298 -9.65 39.23 -36.44
C LEU A 298 -8.51 40.24 -36.33
N GLU A 299 -8.20 40.66 -35.12
CA GLU A 299 -7.18 41.68 -34.82
C GLU A 299 -5.99 41.00 -34.13
N MET A 300 -4.79 41.55 -34.35
CA MET A 300 -3.57 41.10 -33.64
C MET A 300 -3.19 42.10 -32.55
N ASP A 301 -2.86 41.60 -31.37
CA ASP A 301 -2.29 42.37 -30.26
C ASP A 301 -0.86 41.87 -30.03
N MET A 302 0.12 42.61 -30.56
CA MET A 302 1.53 42.21 -30.57
C MET A 302 2.38 43.24 -29.81
N GLU A 303 3.38 42.73 -29.09
CA GLU A 303 4.42 43.57 -28.50
C GLU A 303 5.46 43.98 -29.57
N GLU A 304 6.21 45.04 -29.32
CA GLU A 304 7.25 45.52 -30.25
C GLU A 304 8.39 44.54 -30.42
N HIS A 305 8.60 43.64 -29.41
CA HIS A 305 9.72 42.72 -29.45
C HIS A 305 9.42 41.46 -28.58
N TYR A 306 9.63 40.29 -29.16
CA TYR A 306 9.56 39.00 -28.44
C TYR A 306 10.94 38.35 -28.36
N PRO A 307 11.29 37.70 -27.23
CA PRO A 307 12.43 36.81 -27.21
C PRO A 307 12.14 35.57 -28.06
N LYS A 308 13.18 34.92 -28.57
CA LYS A 308 13.02 33.62 -29.24
C LYS A 308 12.46 32.60 -28.29
N LEU A 309 11.47 31.84 -28.75
CA LEU A 309 10.80 30.81 -27.97
C LEU A 309 11.33 29.44 -28.37
N VAL A 310 11.79 28.68 -27.39
CA VAL A 310 12.20 27.28 -27.60
C VAL A 310 10.98 26.38 -27.39
N CYS A 311 10.35 25.96 -28.48
CA CYS A 311 9.09 25.19 -28.42
C CYS A 311 8.94 24.28 -29.66
N ASP A 312 7.90 23.47 -29.65
CA ASP A 312 7.37 22.80 -30.84
C ASP A 312 6.39 23.75 -31.52
N LYS A 313 6.86 24.46 -32.59
CA LYS A 313 6.07 25.43 -33.32
C LYS A 313 4.73 24.83 -33.82
N GLU A 314 4.76 23.62 -34.36
CA GLU A 314 3.56 22.96 -34.91
C GLU A 314 2.50 22.73 -33.84
N ARG A 315 2.91 22.40 -32.63
CA ARG A 315 2.00 22.18 -31.50
C ARG A 315 1.41 23.47 -30.95
N ILE A 316 2.21 24.50 -30.85
CA ILE A 316 1.71 25.86 -30.48
C ILE A 316 0.73 26.38 -31.52
N SER A 317 1.07 26.32 -32.83
CA SER A 317 0.18 26.64 -33.93
C SER A 317 -1.12 25.86 -33.88
N GLN A 318 -1.04 24.54 -33.64
CA GLN A 318 -2.23 23.71 -33.50
C GLN A 318 -3.12 24.13 -32.33
N THR A 319 -2.54 24.48 -31.18
CA THR A 319 -3.30 25.01 -30.02
C THR A 319 -3.99 26.32 -30.37
N LEU A 320 -3.28 27.26 -31.00
CA LEU A 320 -3.83 28.55 -31.43
C LEU A 320 -4.95 28.35 -32.46
N SER A 321 -4.75 27.51 -33.47
CA SER A 321 -5.77 27.15 -34.46
C SER A 321 -7.06 26.64 -33.79
N ILE A 322 -6.96 25.74 -32.78
CA ILE A 322 -8.10 25.24 -32.01
C ILE A 322 -8.82 26.38 -31.29
N LEU A 323 -8.07 27.29 -30.65
CA LEU A 323 -8.66 28.38 -29.88
C LEU A 323 -9.34 29.43 -30.84
N ILE A 324 -8.71 29.75 -31.97
CA ILE A 324 -9.26 30.70 -32.95
C ILE A 324 -10.52 30.12 -33.60
N ASP A 325 -10.50 28.82 -33.97
CA ASP A 325 -11.67 28.13 -34.56
C ASP A 325 -12.84 28.09 -33.57
N ASN A 326 -12.53 27.83 -32.30
CA ASN A 326 -13.52 27.88 -31.23
C ASN A 326 -14.10 29.29 -31.05
N ALA A 327 -13.25 30.33 -31.00
CA ALA A 327 -13.68 31.71 -30.92
C ALA A 327 -14.57 32.13 -32.11
N LEU A 328 -14.21 31.74 -33.34
CA LEU A 328 -15.00 31.98 -34.55
C LEU A 328 -16.33 31.27 -34.56
N SER A 329 -16.47 30.15 -33.87
CA SER A 329 -17.68 29.34 -33.81
C SER A 329 -18.69 29.87 -32.80
N TYR A 330 -18.22 30.45 -31.71
CA TYR A 330 -19.09 30.98 -30.66
C TYR A 330 -19.29 32.48 -30.68
N SER A 331 -18.49 33.25 -31.46
CA SER A 331 -18.64 34.68 -31.59
C SER A 331 -19.80 35.04 -32.53
N LEU A 332 -20.44 36.19 -32.23
CA LEU A 332 -21.51 36.73 -33.08
C LEU A 332 -20.91 37.57 -34.23
N ALA A 333 -21.67 37.66 -35.35
CA ALA A 333 -21.29 38.54 -36.44
C ALA A 333 -21.19 40.01 -35.98
N GLY A 334 -20.17 40.71 -36.41
CA GLY A 334 -19.88 42.10 -36.01
C GLY A 334 -18.97 42.24 -34.80
N THR A 335 -18.58 41.15 -34.15
CA THR A 335 -17.62 41.17 -33.01
C THR A 335 -16.18 41.14 -33.46
N VAL A 336 -15.28 41.32 -32.51
CA VAL A 336 -13.83 41.25 -32.68
C VAL A 336 -13.26 40.07 -31.94
N ILE A 337 -12.34 39.34 -32.57
CA ILE A 337 -11.49 38.36 -31.91
C ILE A 337 -10.07 38.92 -31.91
N GLN A 338 -9.42 38.93 -30.76
CA GLN A 338 -8.04 39.36 -30.59
C GLN A 338 -7.12 38.18 -30.40
N LEU A 339 -6.11 38.04 -31.26
CA LEU A 339 -5.02 37.09 -31.18
C LEU A 339 -3.77 37.82 -30.70
N GLY A 340 -3.16 37.43 -29.63
CA GLY A 340 -2.00 38.10 -29.07
C GLY A 340 -1.04 37.20 -28.30
N ALA A 341 0.11 37.81 -28.00
CA ALA A 341 1.07 37.20 -27.08
C ALA A 341 1.67 38.30 -26.18
N ARG A 342 2.03 37.90 -24.96
CA ARG A 342 2.68 38.77 -23.97
C ARG A 342 3.85 38.08 -23.31
N VAL A 343 4.93 38.86 -23.10
CA VAL A 343 6.09 38.37 -22.37
C VAL A 343 5.84 38.47 -20.86
N GLU A 344 5.86 37.36 -20.16
CA GLU A 344 5.75 37.31 -18.71
C GLU A 344 7.03 36.78 -18.06
N LYS A 345 7.13 36.92 -16.73
CA LYS A 345 8.32 36.48 -15.95
C LYS A 345 8.69 35.01 -16.16
N LYS A 346 7.75 34.15 -16.51
CA LYS A 346 7.95 32.72 -16.65
C LYS A 346 7.95 32.20 -18.10
N GLY A 347 7.69 33.05 -19.07
CA GLY A 347 7.59 32.64 -20.47
C GLY A 347 6.73 33.59 -21.28
N ILE A 348 6.19 33.08 -22.39
CA ILE A 348 5.31 33.81 -23.28
C ILE A 348 3.89 33.25 -23.13
N VAL A 349 2.94 34.13 -22.90
CA VAL A 349 1.51 33.82 -22.83
C VAL A 349 0.86 34.19 -24.14
N PHE A 350 0.38 33.20 -24.88
CA PHE A 350 -0.49 33.39 -26.03
C PHE A 350 -1.95 33.53 -25.58
N SER A 351 -2.71 34.41 -26.23
CA SER A 351 -4.10 34.66 -25.89
C SER A 351 -4.97 34.77 -27.13
N VAL A 352 -6.16 34.21 -27.04
CA VAL A 352 -7.26 34.41 -27.99
C VAL A 352 -8.44 34.92 -27.18
N ILE A 353 -8.88 36.14 -27.44
CA ILE A 353 -9.97 36.81 -26.73
C ILE A 353 -11.16 36.95 -27.66
N ASP A 354 -12.27 36.37 -27.32
CA ASP A 354 -13.55 36.47 -28.03
C ASP A 354 -14.59 37.27 -27.24
N HIS A 355 -15.67 37.61 -27.92
CA HIS A 355 -16.84 38.31 -27.35
C HIS A 355 -18.10 37.46 -27.55
N GLY A 356 -17.98 36.16 -27.33
CA GLY A 356 -19.08 35.22 -27.37
C GLY A 356 -19.93 35.25 -26.11
N PRO A 357 -20.81 34.25 -25.92
CA PRO A 357 -21.71 34.16 -24.78
C PRO A 357 -21.01 33.86 -23.42
N GLY A 358 -19.71 33.58 -23.47
CA GLY A 358 -18.95 33.16 -22.28
C GLY A 358 -19.23 31.74 -21.87
N ILE A 359 -18.56 31.29 -20.82
CA ILE A 359 -18.65 29.94 -20.29
C ILE A 359 -19.12 30.03 -18.84
N PRO A 360 -20.27 29.40 -18.46
CA PRO A 360 -20.73 29.33 -17.08
C PRO A 360 -19.66 28.69 -16.15
N ASP A 361 -19.53 29.17 -14.93
CA ASP A 361 -18.52 28.68 -13.98
C ASP A 361 -18.64 27.17 -13.72
N SER A 362 -19.85 26.63 -13.75
CA SER A 362 -20.12 25.20 -13.60
C SER A 362 -19.62 24.32 -14.74
N GLU A 363 -19.28 24.94 -15.88
CA GLU A 363 -18.84 24.22 -17.09
C GLU A 363 -17.34 24.43 -17.39
N LYS A 364 -16.68 25.41 -16.77
CA LYS A 364 -15.27 25.75 -17.03
C LYS A 364 -14.30 24.57 -16.87
N GLU A 365 -14.55 23.64 -15.96
CA GLU A 365 -13.76 22.42 -15.82
C GLU A 365 -14.12 21.38 -16.87
N LYS A 366 -15.38 21.34 -17.29
CA LYS A 366 -15.91 20.32 -18.20
C LYS A 366 -15.60 20.59 -19.67
N ILE A 367 -15.35 21.82 -20.06
CA ILE A 367 -15.06 22.19 -21.46
C ILE A 367 -13.80 21.51 -22.00
N PHE A 368 -12.94 21.01 -21.11
CA PHE A 368 -11.75 20.22 -21.47
C PHE A 368 -11.99 18.73 -21.51
N ASP A 369 -13.21 18.27 -21.11
CA ASP A 369 -13.57 16.86 -21.25
C ASP A 369 -13.74 16.50 -22.73
N ARG A 370 -13.29 15.32 -23.11
CA ARG A 370 -13.40 14.81 -24.49
C ARG A 370 -14.85 14.66 -24.90
N PHE A 371 -15.21 15.12 -26.10
CA PHE A 371 -16.57 15.15 -26.65
C PHE A 371 -17.57 16.03 -25.89
N TYR A 372 -17.09 16.88 -25.00
CA TYR A 372 -17.97 17.82 -24.31
C TYR A 372 -18.37 18.98 -25.21
N CYS A 373 -19.67 19.22 -25.34
CA CYS A 373 -20.28 20.37 -26.03
C CYS A 373 -21.33 20.98 -25.09
N GLY A 374 -21.16 22.23 -24.70
CA GLY A 374 -22.07 22.92 -23.75
C GLY A 374 -23.50 23.10 -24.29
N ASP A 375 -23.64 23.42 -25.57
CA ASP A 375 -24.97 23.54 -26.20
C ASP A 375 -24.95 22.84 -27.59
N PRO A 376 -25.52 21.63 -27.68
CA PRO A 376 -25.57 20.89 -28.94
C PRO A 376 -26.34 21.62 -30.07
N SER A 377 -27.22 22.57 -29.74
CA SER A 377 -28.04 23.30 -30.74
C SER A 377 -27.28 24.44 -31.43
N ARG A 378 -26.18 24.90 -30.84
CA ARG A 378 -25.34 25.97 -31.33
C ARG A 378 -24.04 25.54 -31.97
N THR A 379 -23.71 24.24 -31.83
CA THR A 379 -22.45 23.69 -32.31
C THR A 379 -22.51 23.55 -33.83
N ASP A 380 -21.57 24.22 -34.53
CA ASP A 380 -21.35 24.00 -35.94
C ASP A 380 -21.05 22.50 -36.14
N LYS A 381 -21.68 21.87 -37.13
CA LYS A 381 -21.57 20.42 -37.41
C LYS A 381 -20.13 19.91 -37.52
N ASN A 382 -19.16 20.78 -37.54
CA ASN A 382 -17.73 20.47 -37.69
C ASN A 382 -16.98 20.28 -36.34
N HIS A 383 -17.60 20.58 -35.18
CA HIS A 383 -16.94 20.50 -33.89
C HIS A 383 -17.40 19.29 -33.09
N TYR A 384 -16.47 18.39 -32.83
CA TYR A 384 -16.72 17.13 -32.06
C TYR A 384 -16.51 17.27 -30.55
N GLY A 385 -16.19 18.46 -30.03
CA GLY A 385 -15.83 18.63 -28.63
C GLY A 385 -14.47 18.04 -28.24
N LEU A 386 -13.56 17.89 -29.23
CA LEU A 386 -12.21 17.36 -29.00
C LEU A 386 -11.15 18.48 -28.99
N GLY A 387 -11.45 19.68 -29.54
CA GLY A 387 -10.47 20.72 -29.71
C GLY A 387 -9.83 21.15 -28.39
N LEU A 388 -10.63 21.58 -27.42
CA LEU A 388 -10.10 22.07 -26.13
C LEU A 388 -9.39 20.97 -25.34
N SER A 389 -9.82 19.72 -25.42
CA SER A 389 -9.09 18.60 -24.80
C SER A 389 -7.73 18.37 -25.45
N ILE A 390 -7.61 18.53 -26.78
CA ILE A 390 -6.33 18.46 -27.50
C ILE A 390 -5.43 19.65 -27.11
N ALA A 391 -5.98 20.85 -27.03
CA ALA A 391 -5.24 22.03 -26.61
C ALA A 391 -4.67 21.88 -25.19
N GLN A 392 -5.45 21.31 -24.27
CA GLN A 392 -5.02 21.02 -22.90
C GLN A 392 -3.90 19.97 -22.85
N GLU A 393 -3.94 18.96 -23.71
CA GLU A 393 -2.90 17.92 -23.77
C GLU A 393 -1.58 18.43 -24.38
N ILE A 394 -1.63 19.49 -25.21
CA ILE A 394 -0.44 20.09 -25.83
C ILE A 394 0.29 21.02 -24.85
N VAL A 395 -0.42 21.74 -24.00
CA VAL A 395 0.10 22.75 -23.06
C VAL A 395 0.44 22.14 -21.72
#